data_23426ae88ca8d5cf5dba71b04ab52b51
#
_entry.id   23426ae88ca8d5cf5dba71b04ab52b51
#
_cell.length_a   1.000
_cell.length_b   1.000
_cell.length_c   1.000
_cell.angle_alpha   90.00
_cell.angle_beta   90.00
_cell.angle_gamma   90.00
#
_symmetry.space_group_name_H-M   'P 1'
#
loop_
_entity.id
_entity.type
_entity.pdbx_description
1 polymer ?
#
loop_
_entity_poly.entity_id
_entity_poly.type
_entity_poly.pdbx_seq_one_letter_code
_entity_poly.pdbx_strand_id
1 'polypeptide(L)'
;MLKTKLIHPEIMAALSLCGHGSKVLIADGNYPLAEKSGNAQKVYLGLCPGTPTVTQVLEAIHSVCEIEKAEVMKTPDGSEPEIYPEFKKELPDLDLTVLGQYEFYDACMAENVV
;
A
#
# COMPACT_ATOMS: atom_id res chain seq x y z
N MET A 1 -12.88 -16.63 -17.09
CA MET A 1 -11.69 -16.23 -16.33
C MET A 1 -11.53 -14.71 -16.33
N LEU A 2 -11.03 -14.16 -15.23
CA LEU A 2 -10.76 -12.73 -15.14
C LEU A 2 -9.64 -12.33 -16.10
N LYS A 3 -9.76 -11.16 -16.71
CA LYS A 3 -8.76 -10.60 -17.63
C LYS A 3 -7.94 -9.48 -17.01
N THR A 4 -8.26 -9.10 -15.77
CA THR A 4 -7.58 -8.02 -15.08
C THR A 4 -6.23 -8.47 -14.52
N LYS A 5 -5.31 -7.53 -14.32
CA LYS A 5 -4.02 -7.80 -13.69
C LYS A 5 -4.21 -8.20 -12.23
N LEU A 6 -5.09 -7.53 -11.51
CA LEU A 6 -5.48 -7.91 -10.15
C LEU A 6 -6.55 -8.99 -10.21
N ILE A 7 -6.27 -10.15 -9.61
CA ILE A 7 -7.20 -11.28 -9.56
C ILE A 7 -7.42 -11.80 -8.14
N HIS A 8 -6.77 -11.20 -7.14
CA HIS A 8 -6.86 -11.65 -5.75
C HIS A 8 -8.26 -11.34 -5.19
N PRO A 9 -9.05 -12.37 -4.78
CA PRO A 9 -10.46 -12.16 -4.43
C PRO A 9 -10.68 -11.25 -3.23
N GLU A 10 -9.87 -11.41 -2.16
CA GLU A 10 -10.02 -10.59 -0.96
C GLU A 10 -9.67 -9.13 -1.22
N ILE A 11 -8.61 -8.86 -1.98
CA ILE A 11 -8.23 -7.49 -2.34
C ILE A 11 -9.31 -6.87 -3.22
N MET A 12 -9.79 -7.60 -4.23
CA MET A 12 -10.85 -7.10 -5.12
C MET A 12 -12.11 -6.78 -4.34
N ALA A 13 -12.51 -7.65 -3.41
CA ALA A 13 -13.69 -7.41 -2.56
C ALA A 13 -13.51 -6.16 -1.70
N ALA A 14 -12.36 -5.99 -1.06
CA ALA A 14 -12.08 -4.82 -0.24
C ALA A 14 -12.08 -3.54 -1.08
N LEU A 15 -11.44 -3.54 -2.24
CA LEU A 15 -11.39 -2.37 -3.13
C LEU A 15 -12.77 -1.98 -3.64
N SER A 16 -13.64 -2.97 -3.89
CA SER A 16 -15.00 -2.70 -4.36
C SER A 16 -15.86 -1.94 -3.35
N LEU A 17 -15.48 -1.97 -2.08
CA LEU A 17 -16.14 -1.24 -0.99
C LEU A 17 -15.50 0.13 -0.73
N CYS A 18 -14.36 0.42 -1.35
CA CYS A 18 -13.68 1.69 -1.16
C CYS A 18 -14.36 2.83 -1.90
N GLY A 19 -14.21 4.03 -1.36
CA GLY A 19 -14.64 5.27 -1.98
C GLY A 19 -13.59 6.36 -1.81
N HIS A 20 -13.99 7.60 -2.10
CA HIS A 20 -13.11 8.75 -1.91
C HIS A 20 -12.65 8.84 -0.45
N GLY A 21 -11.35 8.98 -0.24
CA GLY A 21 -10.76 9.04 1.09
C GLY A 21 -10.43 7.69 1.73
N SER A 22 -10.88 6.58 1.15
CA SER A 22 -10.45 5.25 1.59
C SER A 22 -8.96 5.06 1.32
N LYS A 23 -8.27 4.37 2.23
CA LYS A 23 -6.83 4.10 2.12
C LYS A 23 -6.56 2.60 2.14
N VAL A 24 -5.54 2.20 1.41
CA VAL A 24 -5.01 0.84 1.42
C VAL A 24 -3.55 0.89 1.87
N LEU A 25 -3.20 0.07 2.84
CA LEU A 25 -1.84 -0.09 3.30
C LEU A 25 -1.18 -1.26 2.55
N ILE A 26 -0.07 -0.98 1.88
CA ILE A 26 0.79 -2.02 1.31
C ILE A 26 2.06 -2.04 2.17
N ALA A 27 2.31 -3.15 2.82
CA ALA A 27 3.40 -3.27 3.78
C ALA A 27 4.34 -4.41 3.41
N ASP A 28 5.63 -4.21 3.67
CA ASP A 28 6.63 -5.26 3.55
C ASP A 28 6.65 -6.18 4.78
N GLY A 29 7.51 -7.18 4.77
CA GLY A 29 7.62 -8.15 5.87
C GLY A 29 8.16 -7.59 7.18
N ASN A 30 8.73 -6.40 7.17
CA ASN A 30 9.24 -5.74 8.37
C ASN A 30 8.20 -4.86 9.06
N TYR A 31 7.13 -4.51 8.37
CA TYR A 31 6.07 -3.69 8.94
C TYR A 31 5.25 -4.52 9.94
N PRO A 32 4.96 -4.00 11.15
CA PRO A 32 4.16 -4.73 12.15
C PRO A 32 2.66 -4.69 11.82
N LEU A 33 2.27 -5.39 10.77
CA LEU A 33 0.91 -5.32 10.21
C LEU A 33 -0.17 -5.69 11.22
N ALA A 34 0.08 -6.73 12.02
CA ALA A 34 -0.91 -7.20 12.99
C ALA A 34 -1.25 -6.15 14.05
N GLU A 35 -0.26 -5.34 14.45
CA GLU A 35 -0.41 -4.35 15.53
C GLU A 35 -0.69 -2.93 15.02
N LYS A 36 -0.29 -2.61 13.80
CA LYS A 36 -0.27 -1.24 13.28
C LYS A 36 -1.06 -1.06 11.98
N SER A 37 -2.19 -1.76 11.89
CA SER A 37 -3.15 -1.58 10.78
C SER A 37 -4.59 -1.33 11.27
N GLY A 38 -4.78 -1.11 12.57
CA GLY A 38 -6.09 -0.82 13.15
C GLY A 38 -7.12 -1.90 12.85
N ASN A 39 -8.31 -1.50 12.40
CA ASN A 39 -9.40 -2.40 12.05
C ASN A 39 -9.42 -2.80 10.57
N ALA A 40 -8.37 -2.48 9.82
CA ALA A 40 -8.30 -2.85 8.42
C ALA A 40 -8.32 -4.37 8.25
N GLN A 41 -8.95 -4.83 7.17
CA GLN A 41 -8.87 -6.23 6.76
C GLN A 41 -7.41 -6.55 6.40
N LYS A 42 -6.87 -7.61 6.97
CA LYS A 42 -5.48 -8.00 6.74
C LYS A 42 -5.43 -9.11 5.71
N VAL A 43 -4.65 -8.88 4.66
CA VAL A 43 -4.45 -9.85 3.57
C VAL A 43 -2.96 -10.13 3.46
N TYR A 44 -2.56 -11.36 3.74
CA TYR A 44 -1.17 -11.78 3.72
C TYR A 44 -0.84 -12.40 2.36
N LEU A 45 0.10 -11.79 1.64
CA LEU A 45 0.44 -12.15 0.26
C LEU A 45 1.78 -12.87 0.13
N GLY A 46 2.55 -12.98 1.20
CA GLY A 46 3.90 -13.57 1.15
C GLY A 46 3.88 -15.02 0.68
N LEU A 47 4.57 -15.30 -0.43
CA LEU A 47 4.80 -16.66 -0.93
C LEU A 47 6.16 -17.20 -0.51
N CYS A 48 7.17 -16.36 -0.63
CA CYS A 48 8.54 -16.62 -0.21
C CYS A 48 9.26 -15.28 -0.10
N PRO A 49 10.46 -15.22 0.51
CA PRO A 49 11.17 -13.95 0.63
C PRO A 49 11.30 -13.22 -0.71
N GLY A 50 10.87 -11.95 -0.75
CA GLY A 50 10.89 -11.11 -1.94
C GLY A 50 9.75 -11.33 -2.93
N THR A 51 8.75 -12.15 -2.61
CA THR A 51 7.65 -12.46 -3.53
C THR A 51 6.29 -12.50 -2.79
N PRO A 52 5.28 -11.69 -3.23
CA PRO A 52 5.39 -10.60 -4.19
C PRO A 52 6.14 -9.40 -3.61
N THR A 53 6.59 -8.49 -4.48
CA THR A 53 7.17 -7.22 -4.05
C THR A 53 6.06 -6.19 -3.79
N VAL A 54 6.37 -5.16 -2.99
CA VAL A 54 5.45 -4.04 -2.77
C VAL A 54 5.09 -3.37 -4.09
N THR A 55 6.04 -3.21 -4.99
CA THR A 55 5.82 -2.60 -6.30
C THR A 55 4.87 -3.43 -7.17
N GLN A 56 4.98 -4.75 -7.15
CA GLN A 56 4.03 -5.64 -7.85
C GLN A 56 2.61 -5.49 -7.32
N VAL A 57 2.46 -5.40 -6.00
CA VAL A 57 1.13 -5.20 -5.38
C VAL A 57 0.55 -3.84 -5.75
N LEU A 58 1.38 -2.79 -5.68
CA LEU A 58 0.97 -1.43 -6.08
C LEU A 58 0.51 -1.40 -7.54
N GLU A 59 1.27 -2.00 -8.43
CA GLU A 59 0.95 -2.07 -9.86
C GLU A 59 -0.40 -2.76 -10.10
N ALA A 60 -0.63 -3.88 -9.42
CA ALA A 60 -1.88 -4.63 -9.55
C ALA A 60 -3.09 -3.81 -9.05
N ILE A 61 -2.98 -3.15 -7.91
CA ILE A 61 -4.03 -2.29 -7.36
C ILE A 61 -4.28 -1.08 -8.27
N HIS A 62 -3.23 -0.41 -8.70
CA HIS A 62 -3.33 0.76 -9.59
C HIS A 62 -4.00 0.41 -10.93
N SER A 63 -3.84 -0.83 -11.40
CA SER A 63 -4.46 -1.27 -12.65
C SER A 63 -5.99 -1.28 -12.62
N VAL A 64 -6.60 -1.29 -11.44
CA VAL A 64 -8.06 -1.36 -11.25
C VAL A 64 -8.65 -0.18 -10.49
N CYS A 65 -7.82 0.66 -9.86
CA CYS A 65 -8.25 1.81 -9.06
C CYS A 65 -7.48 3.06 -9.43
N GLU A 66 -8.17 4.21 -9.41
CA GLU A 66 -7.50 5.50 -9.38
C GLU A 66 -6.88 5.71 -7.99
N ILE A 67 -5.63 6.17 -7.97
CA ILE A 67 -4.91 6.50 -6.74
C ILE A 67 -4.80 8.01 -6.63
N GLU A 68 -5.41 8.56 -5.59
CA GLU A 68 -5.49 10.02 -5.39
C GLU A 68 -4.30 10.57 -4.61
N LYS A 69 -3.70 9.77 -3.74
CA LYS A 69 -2.60 10.18 -2.87
C LYS A 69 -1.76 8.97 -2.47
N ALA A 70 -0.46 9.18 -2.34
CA ALA A 70 0.47 8.16 -1.85
C ALA A 70 1.25 8.72 -0.66
N GLU A 71 1.23 7.98 0.45
CA GLU A 71 1.94 8.30 1.67
C GLU A 71 2.99 7.23 1.94
N VAL A 72 4.19 7.66 2.32
CA VAL A 72 5.32 6.75 2.58
C VAL A 72 5.98 7.10 3.90
N MET A 73 6.64 6.12 4.51
CA MET A 73 7.36 6.31 5.77
C MET A 73 8.77 6.87 5.50
N LYS A 74 9.15 7.87 6.29
CA LYS A 74 10.51 8.42 6.29
C LYS A 74 11.50 7.37 6.83
N THR A 75 12.66 7.28 6.20
CA THR A 75 13.74 6.45 6.73
C THR A 75 14.39 7.08 7.97
N PRO A 76 14.99 6.27 8.89
CA PRO A 76 15.62 6.81 10.08
C PRO A 76 16.76 7.81 9.81
N ASP A 77 17.50 7.63 8.73
CA ASP A 77 18.62 8.51 8.35
C ASP A 77 18.22 9.66 7.44
N GLY A 78 16.95 9.72 7.04
CA GLY A 78 16.42 10.75 6.15
C GLY A 78 16.76 10.54 4.67
N SER A 79 17.46 9.46 4.30
CA SER A 79 17.74 9.14 2.90
C SER A 79 16.49 8.68 2.17
N GLU A 80 16.49 8.80 0.84
CA GLU A 80 15.42 8.27 0.01
C GLU A 80 15.64 6.77 -0.22
N PRO A 81 14.69 5.88 0.18
CA PRO A 81 14.79 4.46 -0.12
C PRO A 81 14.87 4.18 -1.63
N GLU A 82 15.59 3.14 -2.01
CA GLU A 82 15.73 2.73 -3.42
C GLU A 82 14.39 2.40 -4.09
N ILE A 83 13.38 2.03 -3.31
CA ILE A 83 12.05 1.69 -3.84
C ILE A 83 11.22 2.93 -4.23
N TYR A 84 11.52 4.13 -3.70
CA TYR A 84 10.73 5.33 -4.01
C TYR A 84 10.72 5.68 -5.50
N PRO A 85 11.83 5.59 -6.24
CA PRO A 85 11.80 5.79 -7.69
C PRO A 85 10.85 4.84 -8.41
N GLU A 86 10.69 3.60 -7.94
CA GLU A 86 9.73 2.66 -8.50
C GLU A 86 8.29 3.11 -8.26
N PHE A 87 8.00 3.66 -7.07
CA PHE A 87 6.68 4.23 -6.77
C PHE A 87 6.38 5.44 -7.66
N LYS A 88 7.36 6.32 -7.85
CA LYS A 88 7.22 7.50 -8.72
C LYS A 88 7.01 7.12 -10.18
N LYS A 89 7.63 6.03 -10.62
CA LYS A 89 7.44 5.50 -11.97
C LYS A 89 6.02 4.97 -12.18
N GLU A 90 5.47 4.27 -11.19
CA GLU A 90 4.10 3.75 -11.22
C GLU A 90 3.07 4.86 -11.07
N LEU A 91 3.37 5.89 -10.28
CA LEU A 91 2.48 7.01 -9.96
C LEU A 91 3.13 8.34 -10.38
N PRO A 92 3.35 8.57 -11.69
CA PRO A 92 4.14 9.74 -12.14
C PRO A 92 3.47 11.08 -11.88
N ASP A 93 2.13 11.11 -11.74
CA ASP A 93 1.37 12.34 -11.52
C ASP A 93 1.17 12.67 -10.03
N LEU A 94 1.69 11.83 -9.13
CA LEU A 94 1.54 12.02 -7.70
C LEU A 94 2.90 12.28 -7.04
N ASP A 95 2.90 13.23 -6.10
CA ASP A 95 4.02 13.41 -5.18
C ASP A 95 3.86 12.46 -4.00
N LEU A 96 4.96 11.85 -3.56
CA LEU A 96 4.95 11.02 -2.36
C LEU A 96 4.94 11.91 -1.12
N THR A 97 3.92 11.74 -0.27
CA THR A 97 3.86 12.42 1.03
C THR A 97 4.66 11.61 2.04
N VAL A 98 5.76 12.18 2.53
CA VAL A 98 6.66 11.50 3.46
C VAL A 98 6.22 11.79 4.89
N LEU A 99 5.88 10.74 5.63
CA LEU A 99 5.46 10.81 7.03
C LEU A 99 6.56 10.24 7.94
N GLY A 100 6.69 10.81 9.14
CA GLY A 100 7.53 10.21 10.18
C GLY A 100 7.00 8.83 10.58
N GLN A 101 7.83 8.02 11.25
CA GLN A 101 7.47 6.64 11.60
C GLN A 101 6.14 6.56 12.37
N TYR A 102 5.99 7.36 13.42
CA TYR A 102 4.78 7.32 14.26
C TYR A 102 3.57 7.94 13.57
N GLU A 103 3.76 8.99 12.80
CA GLU A 103 2.70 9.59 11.96
C GLU A 103 2.19 8.58 10.94
N PHE A 104 3.09 7.80 10.33
CA PHE A 104 2.75 6.75 9.39
C PHE A 104 1.95 5.64 10.08
N TYR A 105 2.38 5.20 11.26
CA TYR A 105 1.63 4.20 12.03
C TYR A 105 0.22 4.69 12.37
N ASP A 106 0.08 5.94 12.81
CA ASP A 106 -1.23 6.53 13.11
C ASP A 106 -2.11 6.58 11.85
N ALA A 107 -1.53 6.96 10.71
CA ALA A 107 -2.25 6.98 9.45
C ALA A 107 -2.73 5.59 9.02
N CYS A 108 -1.93 4.55 9.28
CA CYS A 108 -2.27 3.16 8.95
C CYS A 108 -3.36 2.58 9.86
N MET A 109 -3.55 3.15 11.06
CA MET A 109 -4.55 2.69 12.01
C MET A 109 -5.86 3.50 11.95
N ALA A 110 -5.95 4.49 11.08
CA ALA A 110 -7.13 5.33 10.94
C ALA A 110 -8.34 4.54 10.41
N GLU A 111 -9.54 4.99 10.71
CA GLU A 111 -10.78 4.32 10.35
C GLU A 111 -10.99 4.15 8.84
N ASN A 112 -10.40 5.04 8.04
CA ASN A 112 -10.51 4.98 6.58
C ASN A 112 -9.53 4.01 5.90
N VAL A 113 -8.71 3.30 6.65
CA VAL A 113 -7.87 2.22 6.13
C VAL A 113 -8.70 0.93 6.09
N VAL A 114 -8.85 0.37 4.92
CA VAL A 114 -9.75 -0.78 4.67
C VAL A 114 -9.06 -2.12 4.58
#